data_58cbc9db3a114a712066cdf0401b1f0c
#
_entry.id   58cbc9db3a114a712066cdf0401b1f0c
#
_cell.length_a   1.000
_cell.length_b   1.000
_cell.length_c   1.000
_cell.angle_alpha   90.00
_cell.angle_beta   90.00
_cell.angle_gamma   90.00
#
_symmetry.space_group_name_H-M   'P 1'
#
loop_
_entity.id
_entity.type
_entity.pdbx_description
1 polymer ?
#
loop_
_entity_poly.entity_id
_entity_poly.type
_entity_poly.pdbx_seq_one_letter_code
_entity_poly.pdbx_strand_id
1 'polypeptide(L)'
;MTLGNLTGISALADVETRSISAENPTGEPGLGGRRTEGTGANAARDLGQGWKVSPSIEIAAGETVTLADIAGSGCITHIWLTTHVDHWRRLVLRAHWDGDQAPAIETPVGDFFCSGWGKFAQVNSLPVAVNPNGGFNCYWEMPFQTQAQLTLENTHDEPVVVYFQVDYWLGAVPDKSAYLHAQWRRSNPLPSKTVHTLLDGVEGPGHYVGTYLAWGVNSTGWWGEGEVKFYLDGDDEFPTICGTGTEDYFGGAWNFDVPHLGGYTEFSTPYLGMPQVIRPDGQYQSQQRFGMYRFHLPDPIRFKERLRADVQALGWRSGGRYLPLQDDISSTAFFYSGKTSTTRPDAPTHDEMEIC
;
A
#
# COMPACT_ATOMS: atom_id res chain seq x y z
N MET A 1 -14.22 5.14 21.17
CA MET A 1 -13.15 6.17 21.16
C MET A 1 -12.05 5.58 20.32
N THR A 2 -11.71 6.15 19.17
CA THR A 2 -10.58 5.66 18.37
C THR A 2 -9.29 6.02 19.08
N LEU A 3 -8.57 5.01 19.58
CA LEU A 3 -7.20 5.16 20.05
C LEU A 3 -6.36 5.54 18.81
N GLY A 4 -5.61 6.61 18.88
CA GLY A 4 -4.66 6.94 17.80
C GLY A 4 -4.92 8.23 17.04
N ASN A 5 -6.03 8.93 17.26
CA ASN A 5 -6.17 10.28 16.72
C ASN A 5 -5.67 11.33 17.71
N LEU A 6 -5.21 12.48 17.22
CA LEU A 6 -4.67 13.56 18.06
C LEU A 6 -5.65 14.04 19.13
N THR A 7 -6.94 13.93 18.91
CA THR A 7 -7.98 14.35 19.88
C THR A 7 -8.21 13.33 20.99
N GLY A 8 -7.78 12.07 20.80
CA GLY A 8 -7.90 10.99 21.77
C GLY A 8 -6.60 10.64 22.50
N ILE A 9 -5.46 11.23 22.11
CA ILE A 9 -4.14 10.81 22.61
C ILE A 9 -3.95 11.00 24.11
N SER A 10 -4.71 11.91 24.74
CA SER A 10 -4.66 12.14 26.18
C SER A 10 -5.53 11.17 27.00
N ALA A 11 -6.35 10.35 26.34
CA ALA A 11 -7.19 9.38 27.03
C ALA A 11 -6.37 8.14 27.39
N LEU A 12 -6.39 7.75 28.67
CA LEU A 12 -5.78 6.51 29.10
C LEU A 12 -6.64 5.32 28.60
N ALA A 13 -5.98 4.32 28.08
CA ALA A 13 -6.60 3.09 27.60
C ALA A 13 -6.07 1.87 28.37
N ASP A 14 -6.94 0.90 28.62
CA ASP A 14 -6.57 -0.38 29.21
C ASP A 14 -6.06 -1.34 28.14
N VAL A 15 -4.86 -1.05 27.62
CA VAL A 15 -4.20 -1.81 26.57
C VAL A 15 -2.71 -1.94 26.89
N GLU A 16 -2.10 -2.99 26.35
CA GLU A 16 -0.68 -3.27 26.49
C GLU A 16 0.08 -2.95 25.19
N THR A 17 0.99 -1.99 25.23
CA THR A 17 1.87 -1.69 24.08
C THR A 17 2.92 -2.77 23.89
N ARG A 18 3.12 -3.18 22.64
CA ARG A 18 4.09 -4.19 22.21
C ARG A 18 4.77 -3.74 20.92
N SER A 19 5.93 -4.35 20.64
CA SER A 19 6.64 -4.15 19.37
C SER A 19 7.38 -5.42 18.97
N ILE A 20 7.27 -5.81 17.72
CA ILE A 20 8.03 -6.91 17.11
C ILE A 20 9.08 -6.32 16.17
N SER A 21 10.30 -6.81 16.27
CA SER A 21 11.43 -6.50 15.39
C SER A 21 12.44 -7.64 15.39
N ALA A 22 13.48 -7.57 14.58
CA ALA A 22 14.56 -8.57 14.62
C ALA A 22 15.28 -8.65 15.99
N GLU A 23 15.26 -7.56 16.79
CA GLU A 23 15.78 -7.55 18.17
C GLU A 23 14.81 -8.15 19.20
N ASN A 24 13.49 -8.20 18.89
CA ASN A 24 12.46 -8.82 19.72
C ASN A 24 11.40 -9.50 18.84
N PRO A 25 11.67 -10.68 18.26
CA PRO A 25 10.81 -11.31 17.27
C PRO A 25 9.47 -11.85 17.82
N THR A 26 9.34 -11.96 19.12
CA THR A 26 8.08 -12.40 19.78
C THR A 26 7.24 -11.25 20.29
N GLY A 27 7.79 -10.02 20.38
CA GLY A 27 7.12 -8.88 20.98
C GLY A 27 6.91 -9.00 22.51
N GLU A 28 7.49 -10.01 23.16
CA GLU A 28 7.34 -10.24 24.58
C GLU A 28 8.00 -9.13 25.42
N PRO A 29 7.41 -8.77 26.57
CA PRO A 29 7.95 -7.74 27.45
C PRO A 29 9.37 -8.05 27.92
N GLY A 30 10.25 -7.06 27.84
CA GLY A 30 11.61 -7.14 28.34
C GLY A 30 12.53 -8.08 27.56
N LEU A 31 12.15 -8.51 26.35
CA LEU A 31 12.99 -9.35 25.48
C LEU A 31 13.75 -8.56 24.41
N GLY A 32 13.47 -7.27 24.23
CA GLY A 32 14.21 -6.40 23.33
C GLY A 32 15.69 -6.24 23.76
N GLY A 33 16.61 -6.25 22.80
CA GLY A 33 18.05 -6.10 23.03
C GLY A 33 18.74 -7.29 23.71
N ARG A 34 18.06 -8.43 23.81
CA ARG A 34 18.63 -9.65 24.44
C ARG A 34 19.42 -10.55 23.48
N ARG A 35 19.41 -10.23 22.21
CA ARG A 35 20.13 -11.02 21.20
C ARG A 35 21.63 -11.03 21.47
N THR A 36 22.26 -12.19 21.30
CA THR A 36 23.71 -12.37 21.33
C THR A 36 24.28 -12.67 19.95
N GLU A 37 23.40 -13.03 19.00
CA GLU A 37 23.70 -13.33 17.60
C GLU A 37 22.73 -12.58 16.69
N GLY A 38 23.15 -12.26 15.47
CA GLY A 38 22.35 -11.58 14.47
C GLY A 38 23.20 -10.84 13.44
N THR A 39 22.55 -10.18 12.50
CA THR A 39 23.18 -9.48 11.37
C THR A 39 24.13 -8.35 11.80
N GLY A 40 23.95 -7.78 12.97
CA GLY A 40 24.79 -6.75 13.58
C GLY A 40 25.84 -7.25 14.57
N ALA A 41 25.91 -8.57 14.85
CA ALA A 41 26.77 -9.12 15.89
C ALA A 41 28.26 -8.75 15.72
N ASN A 42 28.77 -8.79 14.48
CA ASN A 42 30.15 -8.37 14.21
C ASN A 42 30.39 -6.87 14.47
N ALA A 43 29.43 -6.02 14.15
CA ALA A 43 29.52 -4.59 14.44
C ALA A 43 29.42 -4.30 15.95
N ALA A 44 28.65 -5.09 16.68
CA ALA A 44 28.46 -5.00 18.13
C ALA A 44 29.49 -5.78 18.96
N ARG A 45 30.50 -6.41 18.34
CA ARG A 45 31.44 -7.34 19.00
C ARG A 45 32.16 -6.77 20.24
N ASP A 46 32.42 -5.47 20.23
CA ASP A 46 33.10 -4.78 21.34
C ASP A 46 32.09 -4.22 22.37
N LEU A 47 30.79 -4.23 22.07
CA LEU A 47 29.72 -3.69 22.93
C LEU A 47 28.89 -4.81 23.58
N GLY A 48 28.67 -5.89 22.88
CA GLY A 48 27.98 -7.09 23.37
C GLY A 48 26.44 -6.97 23.44
N GLN A 49 25.85 -7.84 24.26
CA GLN A 49 24.41 -7.89 24.48
C GLN A 49 23.86 -6.58 25.07
N GLY A 50 22.66 -6.22 24.69
CA GLY A 50 22.03 -4.95 25.08
C GLY A 50 22.29 -3.82 24.06
N TRP A 51 23.18 -4.06 23.10
CA TRP A 51 23.45 -3.17 21.99
C TRP A 51 22.81 -3.72 20.70
N LYS A 52 23.01 -3.04 19.56
CA LYS A 52 22.41 -3.38 18.25
C LYS A 52 23.04 -4.65 17.64
N VAL A 53 22.61 -5.83 18.11
CA VAL A 53 23.14 -7.13 17.70
C VAL A 53 22.38 -7.76 16.54
N SER A 54 21.04 -7.62 16.53
CA SER A 54 20.17 -8.25 15.51
C SER A 54 19.22 -7.20 14.89
N PRO A 55 19.73 -6.20 14.17
CA PRO A 55 18.91 -5.09 13.67
C PRO A 55 18.04 -5.46 12.47
N SER A 56 18.31 -6.56 11.77
CA SER A 56 17.67 -6.97 10.54
C SER A 56 17.57 -8.47 10.43
N ILE A 57 16.77 -8.92 9.48
CA ILE A 57 16.73 -10.32 9.02
C ILE A 57 17.26 -10.41 7.60
N GLU A 58 17.73 -11.60 7.22
CA GLU A 58 18.00 -11.96 5.83
C GLU A 58 16.95 -12.99 5.41
N ILE A 59 16.36 -12.78 4.24
CA ILE A 59 15.33 -13.64 3.65
C ILE A 59 15.94 -14.28 2.42
N ALA A 60 16.07 -15.59 2.38
CA ALA A 60 16.63 -16.30 1.24
C ALA A 60 15.77 -16.14 -0.02
N ALA A 61 16.35 -16.39 -1.19
CA ALA A 61 15.63 -16.42 -2.45
C ALA A 61 14.43 -17.39 -2.41
N GLY A 62 13.24 -16.93 -2.76
CA GLY A 62 12.01 -17.72 -2.75
C GLY A 62 11.45 -18.05 -1.35
N GLU A 63 12.04 -17.52 -0.28
CA GLU A 63 11.59 -17.77 1.09
C GLU A 63 10.45 -16.84 1.49
N THR A 64 9.51 -17.37 2.28
CA THR A 64 8.51 -16.59 3.02
C THR A 64 8.82 -16.66 4.51
N VAL A 65 9.01 -15.52 5.14
CA VAL A 65 9.24 -15.40 6.58
C VAL A 65 8.06 -14.77 7.30
N THR A 66 7.84 -15.17 8.54
CA THR A 66 6.88 -14.49 9.42
C THR A 66 7.57 -13.31 10.10
N LEU A 67 7.09 -12.09 9.81
CA LEU A 67 7.54 -10.87 10.48
C LEU A 67 6.89 -10.71 11.85
N ALA A 68 5.60 -11.03 11.97
CA ALA A 68 4.85 -10.95 13.21
C ALA A 68 3.80 -12.06 13.26
N ASP A 69 3.65 -12.68 14.43
CA ASP A 69 2.56 -13.61 14.76
C ASP A 69 2.06 -13.24 16.18
N ILE A 70 0.93 -12.56 16.23
CA ILE A 70 0.42 -11.90 17.41
C ILE A 70 -0.85 -12.62 17.85
N ALA A 71 -0.82 -13.28 18.99
CA ALA A 71 -1.99 -13.92 19.59
C ALA A 71 -2.75 -12.96 20.52
N GLY A 72 -4.07 -13.12 20.58
CA GLY A 72 -4.97 -12.31 21.40
C GLY A 72 -5.75 -11.30 20.56
N SER A 73 -6.51 -10.43 21.25
CA SER A 73 -7.20 -9.29 20.61
C SER A 73 -6.32 -8.04 20.67
N GLY A 74 -6.30 -7.27 19.60
CA GLY A 74 -5.44 -6.09 19.53
C GLY A 74 -5.51 -5.32 18.22
N CYS A 75 -4.57 -4.41 18.02
CA CYS A 75 -4.48 -3.62 16.80
C CYS A 75 -3.02 -3.31 16.47
N ILE A 76 -2.59 -3.63 15.24
CA ILE A 76 -1.34 -3.10 14.71
C ILE A 76 -1.57 -1.63 14.34
N THR A 77 -0.71 -0.75 14.82
CA THR A 77 -0.86 0.71 14.66
C THR A 77 0.26 1.34 13.86
N HIS A 78 1.39 0.64 13.72
CA HIS A 78 2.50 1.11 12.91
C HIS A 78 3.30 -0.06 12.35
N ILE A 79 3.68 0.05 11.08
CA ILE A 79 4.69 -0.81 10.47
C ILE A 79 5.77 0.11 9.89
N TRP A 80 6.99 -0.06 10.36
CA TRP A 80 8.17 0.50 9.72
C TRP A 80 8.95 -0.60 9.03
N LEU A 81 9.38 -0.35 7.78
CA LEU A 81 10.17 -1.30 7.01
C LEU A 81 11.14 -0.55 6.10
N THR A 82 12.33 -1.12 5.88
CA THR A 82 13.24 -0.69 4.82
C THR A 82 14.07 -1.85 4.29
N THR A 83 14.39 -1.76 3.01
CA THR A 83 15.29 -2.65 2.27
C THR A 83 15.87 -1.90 1.07
N HIS A 84 16.80 -2.53 0.34
CA HIS A 84 17.36 -1.89 -0.86
C HIS A 84 16.27 -1.67 -1.92
N VAL A 85 16.40 -0.57 -2.67
CA VAL A 85 15.38 -0.11 -3.63
C VAL A 85 15.06 -1.14 -4.72
N ASP A 86 16.03 -1.94 -5.14
CA ASP A 86 15.87 -2.99 -6.17
C ASP A 86 14.91 -4.11 -5.74
N HIS A 87 14.64 -4.23 -4.44
CA HIS A 87 13.77 -5.28 -3.88
C HIS A 87 12.34 -4.82 -3.61
N TRP A 88 12.02 -3.53 -3.71
CA TRP A 88 10.73 -2.97 -3.27
C TRP A 88 9.52 -3.64 -3.92
N ARG A 89 9.62 -4.02 -5.19
CA ARG A 89 8.54 -4.70 -5.91
C ARG A 89 8.68 -6.22 -5.93
N ARG A 90 9.82 -6.74 -5.46
CA ARG A 90 10.10 -8.17 -5.37
C ARG A 90 9.85 -8.80 -4.00
N LEU A 91 9.43 -7.98 -3.03
CA LEU A 91 8.97 -8.43 -1.73
C LEU A 91 7.45 -8.33 -1.69
N VAL A 92 6.76 -9.44 -1.33
CA VAL A 92 5.30 -9.47 -1.19
C VAL A 92 4.93 -9.51 0.29
N LEU A 93 4.23 -8.46 0.72
CA LEU A 93 3.67 -8.37 2.07
C LEU A 93 2.30 -9.03 2.10
N ARG A 94 2.11 -9.94 3.08
CA ARG A 94 0.79 -10.51 3.38
C ARG A 94 0.41 -10.28 4.83
N ALA A 95 -0.90 -10.12 5.06
CA ALA A 95 -1.49 -10.13 6.39
C ALA A 95 -2.70 -11.06 6.44
N HIS A 96 -2.79 -11.80 7.54
CA HIS A 96 -3.88 -12.71 7.84
C HIS A 96 -4.49 -12.34 9.18
N TRP A 97 -5.81 -12.30 9.25
CA TRP A 97 -6.55 -11.95 10.45
C TRP A 97 -7.29 -13.18 11.00
N ASP A 98 -7.20 -13.35 12.33
CA ASP A 98 -7.98 -14.31 13.11
C ASP A 98 -7.87 -15.76 12.61
N GLY A 99 -6.70 -16.15 12.12
CA GLY A 99 -6.41 -17.51 11.65
C GLY A 99 -6.96 -17.85 10.26
N ASP A 100 -7.50 -16.87 9.52
CA ASP A 100 -7.92 -17.08 8.14
C ASP A 100 -6.71 -17.43 7.26
N GLN A 101 -6.87 -18.45 6.42
CA GLN A 101 -5.81 -18.92 5.52
C GLN A 101 -5.63 -18.01 4.30
N ALA A 102 -6.68 -17.31 3.90
CA ALA A 102 -6.61 -16.36 2.80
C ALA A 102 -6.09 -15.01 3.30
N PRO A 103 -5.09 -14.41 2.66
CA PRO A 103 -4.57 -13.12 3.08
C PRO A 103 -5.60 -12.00 2.83
N ALA A 104 -5.74 -11.12 3.80
CA ALA A 104 -6.49 -9.86 3.67
C ALA A 104 -5.65 -8.78 2.98
N ILE A 105 -4.35 -8.79 3.22
CA ILE A 105 -3.37 -7.94 2.52
C ILE A 105 -2.48 -8.86 1.68
N GLU A 106 -2.36 -8.58 0.37
CA GLU A 106 -1.42 -9.24 -0.52
C GLU A 106 -0.98 -8.26 -1.59
N THR A 107 0.24 -7.74 -1.45
CA THR A 107 0.74 -6.65 -2.31
C THR A 107 2.25 -6.59 -2.29
N PRO A 108 2.90 -6.22 -3.42
CA PRO A 108 4.31 -5.85 -3.40
C PRO A 108 4.55 -4.70 -2.41
N VAL A 109 5.65 -4.78 -1.67
CA VAL A 109 6.01 -3.76 -0.65
C VAL A 109 6.05 -2.36 -1.24
N GLY A 110 6.68 -2.18 -2.41
CA GLY A 110 6.73 -0.87 -3.05
C GLY A 110 5.36 -0.28 -3.34
N ASP A 111 4.43 -1.11 -3.84
CA ASP A 111 3.06 -0.67 -4.18
C ASP A 111 2.21 -0.42 -2.92
N PHE A 112 2.42 -1.20 -1.84
CA PHE A 112 1.77 -0.95 -0.55
C PHE A 112 2.18 0.41 0.04
N PHE A 113 3.44 0.80 -0.13
CA PHE A 113 3.99 2.06 0.36
C PHE A 113 4.07 3.16 -0.71
N CYS A 114 3.25 3.11 -1.76
CA CYS A 114 3.16 4.14 -2.80
C CYS A 114 4.47 4.39 -3.58
N SER A 115 5.28 3.36 -3.77
CA SER A 115 6.59 3.41 -4.44
C SER A 115 6.77 2.29 -5.48
N GLY A 116 5.72 1.97 -6.24
CA GLY A 116 5.65 0.83 -7.16
C GLY A 116 6.64 0.86 -8.32
N TRP A 117 7.23 2.00 -8.66
CA TRP A 117 8.23 2.10 -9.73
C TRP A 117 9.67 1.83 -9.29
N GLY A 118 9.90 1.32 -8.08
CA GLY A 118 11.26 0.99 -7.60
C GLY A 118 12.21 2.19 -7.61
N LYS A 119 11.69 3.38 -7.36
CA LYS A 119 12.47 4.62 -7.20
C LYS A 119 11.91 5.41 -6.04
N PHE A 120 12.80 6.04 -5.29
CA PHE A 120 12.39 6.87 -4.17
C PHE A 120 11.49 8.03 -4.61
N ALA A 121 10.42 8.24 -3.86
CA ALA A 121 9.59 9.43 -3.88
C ALA A 121 9.15 9.74 -2.44
N GLN A 122 9.16 11.01 -2.08
CA GLN A 122 8.71 11.45 -0.74
C GLN A 122 7.18 11.37 -0.66
N VAL A 123 6.65 10.53 0.23
CA VAL A 123 5.22 10.43 0.50
C VAL A 123 4.93 10.98 1.89
N ASN A 124 4.01 11.94 2.00
CA ASN A 124 3.65 12.65 3.24
C ASN A 124 2.16 12.52 3.56
N SER A 125 1.57 11.36 3.37
CA SER A 125 0.18 11.13 3.73
C SER A 125 0.02 10.72 5.20
N LEU A 126 -1.20 10.76 5.71
CA LEU A 126 -1.48 10.32 7.09
C LEU A 126 -1.29 8.81 7.27
N PRO A 127 -1.83 7.92 6.37
CA PRO A 127 -1.73 6.49 6.59
C PRO A 127 -0.42 5.88 6.07
N VAL A 128 0.26 6.53 5.13
CA VAL A 128 1.51 6.04 4.53
C VAL A 128 2.50 7.18 4.40
N ALA A 129 3.69 7.00 4.92
CA ALA A 129 4.79 7.94 4.72
C ALA A 129 6.04 7.19 4.21
N VAL A 130 6.70 7.78 3.21
CA VAL A 130 7.98 7.28 2.68
C VAL A 130 9.02 8.35 2.87
N ASN A 131 9.98 8.07 3.73
CA ASN A 131 11.03 8.98 4.13
C ASN A 131 12.34 8.70 3.34
N PRO A 132 13.36 9.58 3.44
CA PRO A 132 14.59 9.44 2.67
C PRO A 132 15.16 8.02 2.69
N ASN A 133 15.57 7.56 1.50
CA ASN A 133 16.15 6.25 1.25
C ASN A 133 15.20 5.06 1.50
N GLY A 134 13.88 5.26 1.35
CA GLY A 134 12.91 4.17 1.48
C GLY A 134 12.62 3.75 2.92
N GLY A 135 12.61 4.69 3.84
CA GLY A 135 12.04 4.47 5.15
C GLY A 135 10.51 4.42 5.04
N PHE A 136 9.96 3.24 4.84
CA PHE A 136 8.52 3.00 4.71
C PHE A 136 7.84 3.03 6.07
N ASN A 137 6.70 3.73 6.16
CA ASN A 137 5.87 3.82 7.35
C ASN A 137 4.40 3.64 6.98
N CYS A 138 3.71 2.78 7.71
CA CYS A 138 2.28 2.56 7.59
C CYS A 138 1.62 2.82 8.95
N TYR A 139 0.58 3.65 8.96
CA TYR A 139 -0.22 4.01 10.12
C TYR A 139 -1.70 3.62 9.97
N TRP A 140 -2.04 2.76 9.01
CA TRP A 140 -3.36 2.15 8.96
C TRP A 140 -3.61 1.37 10.25
N GLU A 141 -4.74 1.61 10.92
CA GLU A 141 -5.17 0.77 12.05
C GLU A 141 -5.55 -0.62 11.52
N MET A 142 -4.99 -1.68 12.11
CA MET A 142 -5.24 -3.07 11.72
C MET A 142 -5.75 -3.86 12.93
N PRO A 143 -7.04 -3.72 13.28
CA PRO A 143 -7.63 -4.46 14.40
C PRO A 143 -7.79 -5.94 14.07
N PHE A 144 -7.64 -6.79 15.08
CA PHE A 144 -7.86 -8.24 15.04
C PHE A 144 -8.47 -8.72 16.36
N GLN A 145 -9.28 -9.80 16.32
CA GLN A 145 -10.00 -10.29 17.51
C GLN A 145 -9.24 -11.40 18.23
N THR A 146 -8.50 -12.24 17.50
CA THR A 146 -7.81 -13.41 18.06
C THR A 146 -6.38 -13.59 17.61
N GLN A 147 -6.04 -13.15 16.41
CA GLN A 147 -4.68 -13.29 15.85
C GLN A 147 -4.44 -12.30 14.71
N ALA A 148 -3.21 -11.78 14.64
CA ALA A 148 -2.68 -11.12 13.44
C ALA A 148 -1.38 -11.78 13.03
N GLN A 149 -1.27 -12.18 11.75
CA GLN A 149 -0.02 -12.69 11.18
C GLN A 149 0.41 -11.83 9.99
N LEU A 150 1.66 -11.37 10.02
CA LEU A 150 2.30 -10.68 8.91
C LEU A 150 3.42 -11.55 8.36
N THR A 151 3.44 -11.76 7.05
CA THR A 151 4.51 -12.48 6.37
C THR A 151 5.12 -11.63 5.26
N LEU A 152 6.37 -11.91 4.92
CA LEU A 152 7.09 -11.28 3.83
C LEU A 152 7.75 -12.37 2.98
N GLU A 153 7.40 -12.43 1.70
CA GLU A 153 7.97 -13.32 0.71
C GLU A 153 9.03 -12.59 -0.11
N ASN A 154 10.20 -13.17 -0.23
CA ASN A 154 11.23 -12.74 -1.16
C ASN A 154 11.05 -13.49 -2.48
N THR A 155 10.52 -12.84 -3.50
CA THR A 155 10.39 -13.40 -4.85
C THR A 155 11.61 -13.12 -5.73
N HIS A 156 12.64 -12.47 -5.19
CA HIS A 156 13.93 -12.26 -5.86
C HIS A 156 14.74 -13.55 -5.89
N ASP A 157 15.68 -13.65 -6.81
CA ASP A 157 16.60 -14.81 -6.95
C ASP A 157 17.86 -14.71 -6.07
N GLU A 158 17.97 -13.64 -5.28
CA GLU A 158 19.04 -13.41 -4.31
C GLU A 158 18.47 -13.16 -2.89
N PRO A 159 19.29 -13.43 -1.84
CA PRO A 159 18.91 -13.08 -0.47
C PRO A 159 18.71 -11.58 -0.29
N VAL A 160 17.73 -11.20 0.52
CA VAL A 160 17.38 -9.80 0.79
C VAL A 160 17.47 -9.48 2.27
N VAL A 161 18.14 -8.38 2.61
CA VAL A 161 18.20 -7.87 3.97
C VAL A 161 17.05 -6.91 4.20
N VAL A 162 16.29 -7.15 5.27
CA VAL A 162 15.14 -6.33 5.66
C VAL A 162 15.29 -5.86 7.11
N TYR A 163 15.10 -4.56 7.33
CA TYR A 163 14.92 -3.98 8.65
C TYR A 163 13.44 -3.69 8.83
N PHE A 164 12.87 -4.03 9.98
CA PHE A 164 11.45 -3.82 10.23
C PHE A 164 11.13 -3.63 11.71
N GLN A 165 10.00 -3.00 11.97
CA GLN A 165 9.37 -2.90 13.27
C GLN A 165 7.85 -2.89 13.08
N VAL A 166 7.13 -3.68 13.88
CA VAL A 166 5.67 -3.74 13.92
C VAL A 166 5.23 -3.35 15.33
N ASP A 167 4.61 -2.18 15.45
CA ASP A 167 4.10 -1.67 16.72
C ASP A 167 2.60 -1.95 16.84
N TYR A 168 2.18 -2.48 17.98
CA TYR A 168 0.81 -2.86 18.23
C TYR A 168 0.42 -2.71 19.70
N TRP A 169 -0.84 -2.79 19.98
CA TRP A 169 -1.35 -2.96 21.33
C TRP A 169 -2.22 -4.20 21.44
N LEU A 170 -2.23 -4.82 22.62
CA LEU A 170 -3.14 -5.89 23.01
C LEU A 170 -4.18 -5.34 23.97
N GLY A 171 -5.43 -5.73 23.77
CA GLY A 171 -6.58 -5.31 24.55
C GLY A 171 -7.88 -5.54 23.79
N ALA A 172 -8.99 -5.16 24.40
CA ALA A 172 -10.31 -5.37 23.79
C ALA A 172 -10.50 -4.47 22.55
N VAL A 173 -10.70 -5.10 21.40
CA VAL A 173 -11.10 -4.44 20.15
C VAL A 173 -12.64 -4.40 20.10
N PRO A 174 -13.25 -3.25 19.73
CA PRO A 174 -14.70 -3.17 19.58
C PRO A 174 -15.26 -4.22 18.61
N ASP A 175 -16.37 -4.88 18.96
CA ASP A 175 -16.99 -5.98 18.18
C ASP A 175 -17.32 -5.64 16.73
N LYS A 176 -17.48 -4.36 16.41
CA LYS A 176 -17.78 -3.87 15.05
C LYS A 176 -16.57 -3.30 14.33
N SER A 177 -15.37 -3.54 14.82
CA SER A 177 -14.16 -3.16 14.10
C SER A 177 -14.02 -3.97 12.81
N ALA A 178 -13.69 -3.30 11.74
CA ALA A 178 -13.49 -3.93 10.45
C ALA A 178 -11.99 -4.19 10.22
N TYR A 179 -11.68 -5.24 9.48
CA TYR A 179 -10.32 -5.65 9.14
C TYR A 179 -9.80 -4.85 7.95
N LEU A 180 -8.54 -4.44 8.00
CA LEU A 180 -7.88 -3.81 6.87
C LEU A 180 -7.56 -4.85 5.78
N HIS A 181 -7.85 -4.48 4.54
CA HIS A 181 -7.48 -5.22 3.35
C HIS A 181 -6.67 -4.34 2.40
N ALA A 182 -5.75 -4.96 1.66
CA ALA A 182 -5.06 -4.32 0.54
C ALA A 182 -4.87 -5.32 -0.60
N GLN A 183 -5.35 -4.98 -1.80
CA GLN A 183 -5.29 -5.84 -2.98
C GLN A 183 -4.52 -5.15 -4.09
N TRP A 184 -3.54 -5.84 -4.65
CA TRP A 184 -2.77 -5.36 -5.79
C TRP A 184 -3.28 -5.96 -7.10
N ARG A 185 -3.28 -5.15 -8.15
CA ARG A 185 -3.61 -5.55 -9.53
C ARG A 185 -2.71 -4.86 -10.52
N ARG A 186 -2.46 -5.51 -11.67
CA ARG A 186 -1.74 -4.90 -12.79
C ARG A 186 -2.41 -5.25 -14.11
N SER A 187 -2.41 -4.30 -15.04
CA SER A 187 -2.74 -4.46 -16.44
C SER A 187 -1.55 -3.96 -17.26
N ASN A 188 -0.87 -4.85 -18.00
CA ASN A 188 0.30 -4.47 -18.79
C ASN A 188 0.42 -5.31 -20.07
N PRO A 189 0.08 -4.76 -21.26
CA PRO A 189 -0.66 -3.49 -21.41
C PRO A 189 -2.16 -3.67 -21.09
N LEU A 190 -2.81 -2.57 -20.69
CA LEU A 190 -4.27 -2.57 -20.59
C LEU A 190 -4.88 -2.80 -21.99
N PRO A 191 -5.80 -3.78 -22.18
CA PRO A 191 -6.46 -3.98 -23.48
C PRO A 191 -7.23 -2.74 -23.93
N SER A 192 -7.18 -2.44 -25.23
CA SER A 192 -7.86 -1.25 -25.79
C SER A 192 -9.35 -1.24 -25.50
N LYS A 193 -9.88 -0.10 -25.03
CA LYS A 193 -11.29 0.13 -24.66
C LYS A 193 -11.77 -0.72 -23.48
N THR A 194 -10.85 -1.16 -22.63
CA THR A 194 -11.18 -1.76 -21.33
C THR A 194 -10.83 -0.79 -20.20
N VAL A 195 -11.20 -1.14 -18.99
CA VAL A 195 -10.89 -0.40 -17.78
C VAL A 195 -9.86 -1.16 -16.95
N HIS A 196 -9.02 -0.45 -16.19
CA HIS A 196 -8.22 -1.09 -15.16
C HIS A 196 -9.05 -1.27 -13.89
N THR A 197 -9.18 -2.52 -13.45
CA THR A 197 -9.91 -2.87 -12.24
C THR A 197 -9.10 -2.52 -11.00
N LEU A 198 -9.62 -1.63 -10.16
CA LEU A 198 -9.03 -1.30 -8.85
C LEU A 198 -9.47 -2.32 -7.79
N LEU A 199 -10.77 -2.64 -7.78
CA LEU A 199 -11.37 -3.60 -6.86
C LEU A 199 -12.57 -4.27 -7.51
N ASP A 200 -12.76 -5.57 -7.31
CA ASP A 200 -13.88 -6.28 -7.90
C ASP A 200 -14.49 -7.31 -6.95
N GLY A 201 -15.83 -7.26 -6.84
CA GLY A 201 -16.65 -8.26 -6.17
C GLY A 201 -16.43 -8.38 -4.66
N VAL A 202 -15.90 -7.36 -4.01
CA VAL A 202 -15.73 -7.37 -2.56
C VAL A 202 -17.07 -7.29 -1.88
N GLU A 203 -17.37 -8.30 -1.06
CA GLU A 203 -18.60 -8.35 -0.28
C GLU A 203 -18.50 -7.52 1.00
N GLY A 204 -19.61 -6.83 1.34
CA GLY A 204 -19.75 -5.98 2.50
C GLY A 204 -20.29 -6.68 3.76
N PRO A 205 -20.53 -5.89 4.83
CA PRO A 205 -20.36 -4.42 4.85
C PRO A 205 -18.89 -3.99 4.93
N GLY A 206 -18.61 -2.81 4.37
CA GLY A 206 -17.27 -2.27 4.37
C GLY A 206 -17.16 -0.82 3.92
N HIS A 207 -15.95 -0.33 3.80
CA HIS A 207 -15.69 0.99 3.23
C HIS A 207 -14.31 1.03 2.56
N TYR A 208 -14.29 1.59 1.37
CA TYR A 208 -13.07 1.87 0.63
C TYR A 208 -12.37 3.09 1.21
N VAL A 209 -11.08 2.98 1.44
CA VAL A 209 -10.31 4.03 2.11
C VAL A 209 -9.10 4.51 1.30
N GLY A 210 -8.78 3.87 0.17
CA GLY A 210 -7.68 4.42 -0.61
C GLY A 210 -7.28 3.65 -1.85
N THR A 211 -6.64 4.40 -2.74
CA THR A 211 -6.00 3.93 -3.97
C THR A 211 -4.56 4.41 -3.99
N TYR A 212 -3.62 3.51 -4.24
CA TYR A 212 -2.36 3.84 -4.87
C TYR A 212 -2.39 3.39 -6.32
N LEU A 213 -1.88 4.20 -7.23
CA LEU A 213 -1.84 3.91 -8.66
C LEU A 213 -0.44 4.22 -9.21
N ALA A 214 0.20 3.22 -9.80
CA ALA A 214 1.40 3.38 -10.59
C ALA A 214 1.02 3.29 -12.07
N TRP A 215 1.23 4.37 -12.82
CA TRP A 215 0.82 4.49 -14.21
C TRP A 215 2.02 4.75 -15.12
N GLY A 216 2.29 3.82 -16.03
CA GLY A 216 3.30 3.92 -17.07
C GLY A 216 2.64 4.19 -18.43
N VAL A 217 2.95 5.34 -19.03
CA VAL A 217 2.34 5.81 -20.27
C VAL A 217 3.09 5.27 -21.48
N ASN A 218 2.42 4.50 -22.32
CA ASN A 218 2.99 3.93 -23.55
C ASN A 218 2.82 4.84 -24.78
N SER A 219 1.94 5.83 -24.71
CA SER A 219 1.66 6.78 -25.80
C SER A 219 2.32 8.13 -25.54
N THR A 220 2.09 9.08 -26.44
CA THR A 220 2.42 10.50 -26.27
C THR A 220 1.17 11.32 -25.96
N GLY A 221 1.36 12.51 -25.41
CA GLY A 221 0.28 13.43 -25.06
C GLY A 221 -0.26 13.20 -23.65
N TRP A 222 -1.36 13.87 -23.35
CA TRP A 222 -2.05 13.75 -22.05
C TRP A 222 -2.75 12.38 -21.95
N TRP A 223 -2.69 11.78 -20.77
CA TRP A 223 -3.07 10.38 -20.52
C TRP A 223 -4.17 10.24 -19.46
N GLY A 224 -4.51 11.28 -18.72
CA GLY A 224 -5.30 11.21 -17.49
C GLY A 224 -6.76 11.68 -17.61
N GLU A 225 -7.40 11.59 -18.80
CA GLU A 225 -8.82 11.93 -18.97
C GLU A 225 -9.80 10.89 -18.41
N GLY A 226 -9.27 9.72 -18.00
CA GLY A 226 -10.10 8.59 -17.58
C GLY A 226 -10.75 8.80 -16.21
N GLU A 227 -12.02 8.45 -16.10
CA GLU A 227 -12.80 8.55 -14.87
C GLU A 227 -12.51 7.38 -13.93
N VAL A 228 -12.42 7.65 -12.62
CA VAL A 228 -12.48 6.63 -11.57
C VAL A 228 -13.94 6.43 -11.17
N LYS A 229 -14.40 5.18 -11.14
CA LYS A 229 -15.79 4.81 -10.89
C LYS A 229 -15.93 3.84 -9.73
N PHE A 230 -16.97 4.04 -8.90
CA PHE A 230 -17.33 3.13 -7.82
C PHE A 230 -18.78 2.68 -7.99
N TYR A 231 -18.94 1.37 -8.07
CA TYR A 231 -20.21 0.68 -8.18
C TYR A 231 -20.56 0.08 -6.83
N LEU A 232 -21.60 0.59 -6.21
CA LEU A 232 -21.98 0.26 -4.84
C LEU A 232 -23.22 -0.63 -4.82
N ASP A 233 -23.17 -1.66 -4.00
CA ASP A 233 -24.33 -2.50 -3.68
C ASP A 233 -25.02 -3.10 -4.93
N GLY A 234 -26.14 -2.55 -5.36
CA GLY A 234 -26.91 -3.01 -6.52
C GLY A 234 -26.49 -2.40 -7.87
N ASP A 235 -25.42 -1.61 -7.92
CA ASP A 235 -24.94 -1.01 -9.16
C ASP A 235 -24.32 -2.09 -10.07
N ASP A 236 -24.87 -2.31 -11.24
CA ASP A 236 -24.32 -3.27 -12.23
C ASP A 236 -23.75 -2.56 -13.46
N GLU A 237 -24.57 -1.79 -14.16
CA GLU A 237 -24.20 -1.13 -15.44
C GLU A 237 -23.61 0.26 -15.21
N PHE A 238 -24.17 1.04 -14.30
CA PHE A 238 -23.75 2.42 -14.03
C PHE A 238 -23.32 2.60 -12.58
N PRO A 239 -22.26 3.41 -12.33
CA PRO A 239 -21.75 3.61 -10.98
C PRO A 239 -22.57 4.63 -10.17
N THR A 240 -22.61 4.45 -8.85
CA THR A 240 -23.09 5.51 -7.94
C THR A 240 -22.12 6.69 -7.89
N ILE A 241 -20.80 6.45 -7.96
CA ILE A 241 -19.80 7.52 -7.97
C ILE A 241 -19.03 7.45 -9.29
N CYS A 242 -19.04 8.57 -10.02
CA CYS A 242 -18.31 8.74 -11.27
C CYS A 242 -17.46 10.00 -11.17
N GLY A 243 -16.16 9.87 -11.37
CA GLY A 243 -15.21 10.97 -11.38
C GLY A 243 -15.27 11.78 -12.68
N THR A 244 -14.39 12.75 -12.83
CA THR A 244 -14.27 13.64 -14.00
C THR A 244 -12.96 13.46 -14.76
N GLY A 245 -11.92 12.93 -14.11
CA GLY A 245 -10.61 12.65 -14.68
C GLY A 245 -9.71 11.95 -13.68
N THR A 246 -8.65 11.36 -14.14
CA THR A 246 -7.65 10.71 -13.27
C THR A 246 -6.95 11.76 -12.39
N GLU A 247 -6.53 12.90 -12.97
CA GLU A 247 -5.91 13.97 -12.21
C GLU A 247 -6.83 14.56 -11.15
N ASP A 248 -8.13 14.67 -11.45
CA ASP A 248 -9.14 15.20 -10.53
C ASP A 248 -9.32 14.27 -9.33
N TYR A 249 -9.33 12.95 -9.59
CA TYR A 249 -9.42 11.96 -8.52
C TYR A 249 -8.24 12.05 -7.56
N PHE A 250 -7.02 12.28 -8.07
CA PHE A 250 -5.82 12.44 -7.25
C PHE A 250 -5.59 13.89 -6.77
N GLY A 251 -6.60 14.76 -6.92
CA GLY A 251 -6.65 16.11 -6.34
C GLY A 251 -5.91 17.17 -7.12
N GLY A 252 -5.57 16.89 -8.38
CA GLY A 252 -5.10 17.87 -9.34
C GLY A 252 -6.24 18.52 -10.11
N ALA A 253 -5.91 19.22 -11.17
CA ALA A 253 -6.81 19.78 -12.15
C ALA A 253 -5.99 20.12 -13.42
N TRP A 254 -6.67 20.23 -14.58
CA TRP A 254 -6.05 20.73 -15.81
C TRP A 254 -4.73 20.02 -16.14
N ASN A 255 -4.76 18.70 -16.24
CA ASN A 255 -3.60 17.85 -16.58
C ASN A 255 -2.44 17.95 -15.58
N PHE A 256 -2.67 18.32 -14.32
CA PHE A 256 -1.63 18.70 -13.35
C PHE A 256 -0.69 19.82 -13.82
N ASP A 257 -1.02 20.53 -14.89
CA ASP A 257 -0.12 21.54 -15.47
C ASP A 257 0.01 22.78 -14.57
N VAL A 258 1.26 23.14 -14.31
CA VAL A 258 1.63 24.39 -13.65
C VAL A 258 2.43 25.22 -14.67
N PRO A 259 1.79 26.09 -15.50
CA PRO A 259 2.43 26.69 -16.67
C PRO A 259 3.72 27.43 -16.41
N HIS A 260 3.83 28.12 -15.26
CA HIS A 260 5.04 28.86 -14.90
C HIS A 260 6.20 27.96 -14.45
N LEU A 261 5.94 26.66 -14.17
CA LEU A 261 6.96 25.64 -13.88
C LEU A 261 7.27 24.75 -15.09
N GLY A 262 6.60 24.98 -16.22
CA GLY A 262 6.82 24.23 -17.47
C GLY A 262 6.24 22.82 -17.46
N GLY A 263 5.14 22.61 -16.71
CA GLY A 263 4.40 21.34 -16.65
C GLY A 263 4.04 20.91 -15.24
N TYR A 264 3.74 19.63 -15.07
CA TYR A 264 3.42 19.06 -13.77
C TYR A 264 4.65 18.75 -12.93
N THR A 265 4.50 18.85 -11.60
CA THR A 265 5.54 18.57 -10.60
C THR A 265 4.98 17.60 -9.54
N GLU A 266 5.90 17.00 -8.80
CA GLU A 266 5.53 16.16 -7.66
C GLU A 266 4.85 16.98 -6.56
N PHE A 267 3.84 16.39 -5.93
CA PHE A 267 3.23 16.91 -4.73
C PHE A 267 2.75 15.76 -3.83
N SER A 268 2.73 16.01 -2.53
CA SER A 268 2.28 15.06 -1.53
C SER A 268 1.61 15.80 -0.39
N THR A 269 0.37 15.40 -0.07
CA THR A 269 -0.47 16.02 0.97
C THR A 269 -1.04 14.95 1.90
N PRO A 270 -1.69 15.28 3.03
CA PRO A 270 -2.19 14.29 3.97
C PRO A 270 -3.14 13.22 3.40
N TYR A 271 -3.87 13.52 2.31
CA TYR A 271 -4.92 12.63 1.79
C TYR A 271 -4.71 12.19 0.34
N LEU A 272 -3.95 12.94 -0.45
CA LEU A 272 -3.78 12.68 -1.88
C LEU A 272 -2.46 13.28 -2.37
N GLY A 273 -1.99 12.79 -3.53
CA GLY A 273 -0.76 13.31 -4.11
C GLY A 273 -0.32 12.55 -5.36
N MET A 274 0.62 13.16 -6.06
CA MET A 274 1.43 12.58 -7.12
C MET A 274 2.90 12.75 -6.73
N PRO A 275 3.41 11.95 -5.78
CA PRO A 275 4.77 12.09 -5.26
C PRO A 275 5.84 11.66 -6.25
N GLN A 276 5.49 10.95 -7.32
CA GLN A 276 6.46 10.43 -8.26
C GLN A 276 6.11 10.78 -9.70
N VAL A 277 7.05 11.47 -10.37
CA VAL A 277 6.98 11.83 -11.79
C VAL A 277 8.30 11.46 -12.45
N ILE A 278 8.30 10.48 -13.33
CA ILE A 278 9.45 10.00 -14.08
C ILE A 278 9.23 10.34 -15.55
N ARG A 279 10.08 11.19 -16.14
CA ARG A 279 9.93 11.74 -17.49
C ARG A 279 11.24 11.65 -18.24
N PRO A 280 11.71 10.47 -18.68
CA PRO A 280 13.01 10.33 -19.31
C PRO A 280 13.13 11.16 -20.61
N ASP A 281 12.05 11.25 -21.40
CA ASP A 281 12.02 11.91 -22.70
C ASP A 281 11.33 13.30 -22.66
N GLY A 282 10.83 13.71 -21.49
CA GLY A 282 10.14 14.98 -21.30
C GLY A 282 8.62 14.87 -21.14
N GLN A 283 7.97 16.02 -20.96
CA GLN A 283 6.53 16.09 -20.77
C GLN A 283 5.76 15.68 -22.03
N TYR A 284 4.68 14.95 -21.86
CA TYR A 284 3.82 14.41 -22.92
C TYR A 284 4.53 13.48 -23.93
N GLN A 285 5.72 13.01 -23.60
CA GLN A 285 6.40 11.97 -24.37
C GLN A 285 6.06 10.58 -23.83
N SER A 286 6.42 9.53 -24.58
CA SER A 286 6.27 8.16 -24.11
C SER A 286 7.17 7.86 -22.89
N GLN A 287 6.92 6.73 -22.23
CA GLN A 287 7.72 6.25 -21.10
C GLN A 287 7.64 7.12 -19.83
N GLN A 288 6.66 8.00 -19.75
CA GLN A 288 6.38 8.69 -18.49
C GLN A 288 5.76 7.71 -17.49
N ARG A 289 6.15 7.83 -16.23
CA ARG A 289 5.65 7.01 -15.13
C ARG A 289 5.25 7.88 -13.96
N PHE A 290 4.12 7.57 -13.38
CA PHE A 290 3.53 8.33 -12.29
C PHE A 290 3.20 7.40 -11.12
N GLY A 291 3.51 7.83 -9.90
CA GLY A 291 2.98 7.26 -8.69
C GLY A 291 2.01 8.24 -8.06
N MET A 292 0.76 7.81 -7.84
CA MET A 292 -0.30 8.67 -7.32
C MET A 292 -1.04 7.96 -6.18
N TYR A 293 -1.50 8.69 -5.18
CA TYR A 293 -2.32 8.14 -4.12
C TYR A 293 -3.50 9.06 -3.77
N ARG A 294 -4.61 8.44 -3.37
CA ARG A 294 -5.72 9.10 -2.68
C ARG A 294 -6.21 8.22 -1.54
N PHE A 295 -6.26 8.78 -0.35
CA PHE A 295 -6.76 8.13 0.85
C PHE A 295 -8.02 8.83 1.35
N HIS A 296 -9.14 8.10 1.30
CA HIS A 296 -10.48 8.55 1.67
C HIS A 296 -10.69 8.51 3.19
N LEU A 297 -9.85 9.23 3.95
CA LEU A 297 -9.95 9.26 5.41
C LEU A 297 -11.11 10.13 5.89
N PRO A 298 -11.29 11.37 5.34
CA PRO A 298 -12.45 12.19 5.71
C PRO A 298 -13.72 11.77 4.97
N ASP A 299 -13.61 11.06 3.83
CA ASP A 299 -14.67 10.75 2.88
C ASP A 299 -14.72 9.25 2.49
N PRO A 300 -14.68 8.29 3.45
CA PRO A 300 -14.68 6.86 3.10
C PRO A 300 -15.91 6.46 2.29
N ILE A 301 -15.71 5.66 1.24
CA ILE A 301 -16.77 5.20 0.35
C ILE A 301 -17.38 3.93 0.95
N ARG A 302 -18.56 4.06 1.55
CA ARG A 302 -19.23 2.98 2.29
C ARG A 302 -20.13 2.16 1.40
N PHE A 303 -20.10 0.84 1.60
CA PHE A 303 -20.99 -0.12 0.92
C PHE A 303 -21.55 -1.12 1.93
N LYS A 304 -22.73 -1.67 1.64
CA LYS A 304 -23.45 -2.60 2.52
C LYS A 304 -23.33 -4.04 2.05
N GLU A 305 -23.39 -4.25 0.75
CA GLU A 305 -23.44 -5.58 0.13
C GLU A 305 -22.22 -5.87 -0.73
N ARG A 306 -21.87 -4.96 -1.65
CA ARG A 306 -20.79 -5.18 -2.63
C ARG A 306 -20.14 -3.88 -3.09
N LEU A 307 -18.87 -3.96 -3.42
CA LEU A 307 -18.12 -2.88 -4.06
C LEU A 307 -17.32 -3.41 -5.26
N ARG A 308 -17.41 -2.67 -6.38
CA ARG A 308 -16.48 -2.69 -7.51
C ARG A 308 -15.94 -1.29 -7.76
N ALA A 309 -14.67 -1.18 -8.12
CA ALA A 309 -14.06 0.09 -8.52
C ALA A 309 -13.15 -0.12 -9.73
N ASP A 310 -13.20 0.81 -10.66
CA ASP A 310 -12.36 0.79 -11.86
C ASP A 310 -11.90 2.19 -12.26
N VAL A 311 -10.89 2.26 -13.16
CA VAL A 311 -10.42 3.49 -13.78
C VAL A 311 -10.29 3.29 -15.29
N GLN A 312 -10.80 4.26 -16.06
CA GLN A 312 -10.62 4.32 -17.50
C GLN A 312 -9.21 4.83 -17.84
N ALA A 313 -8.64 4.35 -18.95
CA ALA A 313 -7.38 4.88 -19.47
C ALA A 313 -7.65 5.64 -20.77
N LEU A 314 -7.69 6.96 -20.68
CA LEU A 314 -8.05 7.83 -21.79
C LEU A 314 -7.06 8.99 -21.95
N GLY A 315 -6.74 9.27 -23.20
CA GLY A 315 -6.02 10.46 -23.64
C GLY A 315 -6.75 11.15 -24.77
N TRP A 316 -6.05 11.94 -25.58
CA TRP A 316 -6.64 12.69 -26.69
C TRP A 316 -6.17 12.20 -28.06
N ARG A 317 -7.07 12.24 -29.04
CA ARG A 317 -6.78 12.10 -30.47
C ARG A 317 -7.33 13.28 -31.27
N SER A 318 -7.04 13.31 -32.56
CA SER A 318 -7.49 14.35 -33.48
C SER A 318 -9.01 14.56 -33.45
N GLY A 319 -9.43 15.80 -33.66
CA GLY A 319 -10.85 16.17 -33.68
C GLY A 319 -11.52 16.21 -32.31
N GLY A 320 -10.77 16.41 -31.23
CA GLY A 320 -11.30 16.53 -29.86
C GLY A 320 -11.98 15.25 -29.36
N ARG A 321 -11.44 14.09 -29.74
CA ARG A 321 -11.98 12.78 -29.34
C ARG A 321 -11.06 12.10 -28.35
N TYR A 322 -11.62 11.34 -27.41
CA TYR A 322 -10.84 10.52 -26.50
C TYR A 322 -10.11 9.37 -27.22
N LEU A 323 -8.91 9.09 -26.75
CA LEU A 323 -8.06 7.97 -27.16
C LEU A 323 -8.07 6.91 -26.07
N PRO A 324 -8.65 5.71 -26.28
CA PRO A 324 -8.42 4.60 -25.36
C PRO A 324 -6.95 4.22 -25.35
N LEU A 325 -6.33 4.29 -24.15
CA LEU A 325 -4.92 3.99 -23.95
C LEU A 325 -4.70 2.51 -23.60
N GLN A 326 -3.51 2.02 -23.91
CA GLN A 326 -3.04 0.67 -23.62
C GLN A 326 -1.77 0.75 -22.79
N ASP A 327 -1.91 1.31 -21.62
CA ASP A 327 -0.81 1.65 -20.71
C ASP A 327 -0.48 0.51 -19.74
N ASP A 328 0.66 0.62 -19.06
CA ASP A 328 1.05 -0.22 -17.92
C ASP A 328 0.51 0.41 -16.64
N ILE A 329 -0.49 -0.22 -16.04
CA ILE A 329 -1.17 0.30 -14.85
C ILE A 329 -1.15 -0.76 -13.75
N SER A 330 -0.58 -0.43 -12.59
CA SER A 330 -0.75 -1.22 -11.37
C SER A 330 -1.37 -0.39 -10.26
N SER A 331 -2.11 -1.04 -9.37
CA SER A 331 -2.81 -0.38 -8.29
C SER A 331 -2.82 -1.21 -7.00
N THR A 332 -2.83 -0.52 -5.86
CA THR A 332 -3.19 -1.09 -4.57
C THR A 332 -4.46 -0.43 -4.06
N ALA A 333 -5.50 -1.21 -3.86
CA ALA A 333 -6.77 -0.78 -3.31
C ALA A 333 -6.81 -1.09 -1.81
N PHE A 334 -7.04 -0.07 -0.98
CA PHE A 334 -7.16 -0.18 0.48
C PHE A 334 -8.62 -0.06 0.90
N PHE A 335 -9.08 -1.00 1.72
CA PHE A 335 -10.46 -0.98 2.23
C PHE A 335 -10.56 -1.70 3.57
N TYR A 336 -11.61 -1.40 4.31
CA TYR A 336 -12.00 -2.15 5.50
C TYR A 336 -13.23 -3.01 5.19
N SER A 337 -13.23 -4.25 5.66
CA SER A 337 -14.34 -5.19 5.55
C SER A 337 -14.67 -5.79 6.90
N GLY A 338 -15.96 -6.08 7.13
CA GLY A 338 -16.38 -6.86 8.29
C GLY A 338 -15.96 -8.34 8.26
N LYS A 339 -15.31 -8.79 7.16
CA LYS A 339 -14.81 -10.15 6.97
C LYS A 339 -13.30 -10.20 7.06
N THR A 340 -12.74 -11.27 7.59
CA THR A 340 -11.29 -11.53 7.67
C THR A 340 -10.65 -11.74 6.31
N SER A 341 -11.41 -12.29 5.35
CA SER A 341 -11.00 -12.44 3.95
C SER A 341 -12.16 -12.09 3.01
N THR A 342 -11.85 -11.75 1.78
CA THR A 342 -12.79 -11.36 0.72
C THR A 342 -12.34 -11.92 -0.62
N THR A 343 -13.19 -11.80 -1.65
CA THR A 343 -12.77 -12.05 -3.03
C THR A 343 -11.52 -11.23 -3.35
N ARG A 344 -10.53 -11.86 -3.92
CA ARG A 344 -9.22 -11.24 -4.24
C ARG A 344 -8.72 -11.71 -5.61
N PRO A 345 -7.81 -10.96 -6.25
CA PRO A 345 -7.10 -11.44 -7.44
C PRO A 345 -6.18 -12.62 -7.07
N ASP A 346 -5.65 -13.28 -8.09
CA ASP A 346 -4.54 -14.20 -7.92
C ASP A 346 -3.32 -13.49 -7.32
N ALA A 347 -2.47 -14.24 -6.62
CA ALA A 347 -1.24 -13.70 -6.06
C ALA A 347 -0.35 -13.12 -7.17
N PRO A 348 0.35 -11.99 -6.93
CA PRO A 348 1.21 -11.39 -7.93
C PRO A 348 2.32 -12.35 -8.35
N THR A 349 2.46 -12.58 -9.65
CA THR A 349 3.53 -13.38 -10.22
C THR A 349 4.83 -12.59 -10.35
N HIS A 350 5.96 -13.30 -10.48
CA HIS A 350 7.25 -12.67 -10.72
C HIS A 350 7.24 -11.74 -11.94
N ASP A 351 6.64 -12.20 -13.06
CA ASP A 351 6.58 -11.42 -14.31
C ASP A 351 5.66 -10.20 -14.19
N GLU A 352 4.54 -10.33 -13.46
CA GLU A 352 3.65 -9.19 -13.20
C GLU A 352 4.28 -8.11 -12.32
N MET A 353 5.25 -8.46 -11.49
CA MET A 353 5.97 -7.51 -10.63
C MET A 353 7.17 -6.86 -11.34
N GLU A 354 7.58 -7.35 -12.51
CA GLU A 354 8.72 -6.80 -13.24
C GLU A 354 8.43 -5.38 -13.73
N ILE A 355 9.42 -4.47 -13.56
CA ILE A 355 9.38 -3.10 -14.07
C ILE A 355 10.23 -3.08 -15.35
N CYS A 356 9.56 -2.96 -16.52
CA CYS A 356 10.20 -2.94 -17.84
C CYS A 356 10.45 -1.51 -18.31
#